data_58b1a6663dd342fb717cfb5395bbf6e6
#
_entry.id   58b1a6663dd342fb717cfb5395bbf6e6
#
_cell.length_a   1.000
_cell.length_b   1.000
_cell.length_c   1.000
_cell.angle_alpha   90.00
_cell.angle_beta   90.00
_cell.angle_gamma   90.00
#
_symmetry.space_group_name_H-M   'P 1'
#
loop_
_entity.id
_entity.type
_entity.pdbx_description
1 polymer ?
#
loop_
_entity_poly.entity_id
_entity_poly.type
_entity_poly.pdbx_seq_one_letter_code
_entity_poly.pdbx_strand_id
1 'polypeptide(L)'
;MTNRLAENIRVLRKERSLTQEQLAEVLGVTTGAVYKWEAKLSQPELNMVMELADFFDTSVDVLLGYEMKDNHLEKSVERLKQYRHEKNMDGLAEAEKSLKKYPNNFDIVYNSAALYRAFGIEKKDERLLKRALELYENSRLLVSQNTDFNINESILCGHIAEVLLSLGAVDKAVDMLKKHNAGGIYNDLIGMTMASEDRYIEKAMPYLSDALLEHVVALIRTVIGYFNLFCHQKAYGAAKEIILWGIQMISGLKNEGEVSYFDKMECVFLACLSGAQLLSGESNKAHESLLRDKKQAVKFDDNSKDDLDTIRFIGARGKEKVKAKVYDDMGTTAMLGIANVIASFENEELTDLWRGLE
;
A
#
# COMPACT_ATOMS: atom_id res chain seq x y z
N MET A 1 33.48 6.95 20.84
CA MET A 1 33.37 5.69 21.62
C MET A 1 34.26 5.87 22.84
N THR A 2 33.72 5.91 24.02
CA THR A 2 34.51 5.94 25.27
C THR A 2 34.89 4.48 25.59
N ASN A 3 36.15 4.14 25.38
CA ASN A 3 36.69 2.83 25.78
C ASN A 3 36.70 2.76 27.32
N ARG A 4 35.86 1.89 27.89
CA ARG A 4 35.75 1.68 29.36
C ARG A 4 36.66 0.57 29.89
N LEU A 5 37.51 0.00 29.02
CA LEU A 5 38.35 -1.14 29.34
C LEU A 5 39.13 -0.97 30.68
N ALA A 6 39.82 0.15 30.87
CA ALA A 6 40.60 0.42 32.04
C ALA A 6 39.76 0.44 33.34
N GLU A 7 38.55 1.01 33.23
CA GLU A 7 37.61 1.09 34.35
C GLU A 7 37.05 -0.30 34.69
N ASN A 8 36.68 -1.07 33.66
CA ASN A 8 36.13 -2.41 33.81
C ASN A 8 37.17 -3.38 34.36
N ILE A 9 38.42 -3.34 33.91
CA ILE A 9 39.51 -4.14 34.49
C ILE A 9 39.62 -3.86 36.00
N ARG A 10 39.64 -2.58 36.41
CA ARG A 10 39.71 -2.18 37.79
C ARG A 10 38.52 -2.62 38.63
N VAL A 11 37.30 -2.51 38.09
CA VAL A 11 36.06 -2.93 38.78
C VAL A 11 36.06 -4.43 38.98
N LEU A 12 36.23 -5.21 37.92
CA LEU A 12 36.21 -6.68 37.95
C LEU A 12 37.31 -7.26 38.86
N ARG A 13 38.51 -6.67 38.82
CA ARG A 13 39.59 -7.06 39.76
C ARG A 13 39.18 -6.85 41.21
N LYS A 14 38.57 -5.70 41.52
CA LYS A 14 38.13 -5.39 42.90
C LYS A 14 36.95 -6.28 43.32
N GLU A 15 36.05 -6.61 42.46
CA GLU A 15 34.96 -7.54 42.73
C GLU A 15 35.48 -8.93 43.12
N ARG A 16 36.59 -9.36 42.51
CA ARG A 16 37.28 -10.59 42.90
C ARG A 16 38.26 -10.41 44.08
N SER A 17 38.28 -9.22 44.69
CA SER A 17 39.15 -8.90 45.86
C SER A 17 40.63 -9.08 45.58
N LEU A 18 41.08 -8.93 44.32
CA LEU A 18 42.47 -9.10 43.92
C LEU A 18 43.24 -7.77 44.03
N THR A 19 44.55 -7.87 44.40
CA THR A 19 45.49 -6.76 44.22
C THR A 19 45.96 -6.68 42.76
N GLN A 20 46.58 -5.57 42.34
CA GLN A 20 47.20 -5.47 41.02
C GLN A 20 48.32 -6.49 40.81
N GLU A 21 49.07 -6.80 41.87
CA GLU A 21 50.12 -7.82 41.87
C GLU A 21 49.56 -9.21 41.60
N GLN A 22 48.49 -9.58 42.32
CA GLN A 22 47.83 -10.87 42.14
C GLN A 22 47.20 -11.02 40.72
N LEU A 23 46.60 -9.97 40.19
CA LEU A 23 46.11 -10.02 38.81
C LEU A 23 47.26 -10.16 37.83
N ALA A 24 48.38 -9.45 38.04
CA ALA A 24 49.56 -9.52 37.20
C ALA A 24 50.18 -10.92 37.20
N GLU A 25 50.27 -11.56 38.38
CA GLU A 25 50.77 -12.91 38.54
C GLU A 25 49.95 -13.93 37.76
N VAL A 26 48.63 -13.88 37.87
CA VAL A 26 47.71 -14.80 37.16
C VAL A 26 47.79 -14.63 35.65
N LEU A 27 47.93 -13.40 35.16
CA LEU A 27 48.01 -13.12 33.73
C LEU A 27 49.44 -13.24 33.16
N GLY A 28 50.45 -13.55 33.98
CA GLY A 28 51.83 -13.67 33.55
C GLY A 28 52.47 -12.35 33.09
N VAL A 29 52.00 -11.21 33.61
CA VAL A 29 52.47 -9.86 33.24
C VAL A 29 53.10 -9.17 34.44
N THR A 30 53.70 -8.01 34.24
CA THR A 30 54.24 -7.21 35.36
C THR A 30 53.14 -6.40 36.06
N THR A 31 53.26 -6.18 37.38
CA THR A 31 52.34 -5.31 38.14
C THR A 31 52.25 -3.92 37.52
N GLY A 32 53.37 -3.41 36.97
CA GLY A 32 53.39 -2.13 36.28
C GLY A 32 52.56 -2.11 34.98
N ALA A 33 52.36 -3.25 34.32
CA ALA A 33 51.48 -3.34 33.15
C ALA A 33 50.02 -3.18 33.60
N VAL A 34 49.59 -3.92 34.64
CA VAL A 34 48.20 -3.79 35.18
C VAL A 34 47.91 -2.37 35.65
N TYR A 35 48.89 -1.77 36.38
CA TYR A 35 48.78 -0.37 36.79
C TYR A 35 48.57 0.58 35.61
N LYS A 36 49.36 0.45 34.54
CA LYS A 36 49.26 1.30 33.34
C LYS A 36 47.93 1.12 32.64
N TRP A 37 47.38 -0.09 32.59
CA TRP A 37 46.06 -0.36 31.98
C TRP A 37 44.94 0.32 32.80
N GLU A 38 44.91 0.15 34.11
CA GLU A 38 43.91 0.76 35.00
C GLU A 38 44.02 2.29 35.06
N ALA A 39 45.23 2.82 34.90
CA ALA A 39 45.52 4.26 34.90
C ALA A 39 45.32 4.89 33.51
N LYS A 40 44.91 4.14 32.47
CA LYS A 40 44.74 4.57 31.08
C LYS A 40 46.05 5.06 30.43
N LEU A 41 47.21 4.65 30.94
CA LEU A 41 48.53 5.00 30.41
C LEU A 41 48.95 4.09 29.24
N SER A 42 48.41 2.90 29.16
CA SER A 42 48.54 1.97 28.05
C SER A 42 47.30 1.08 27.95
N GLN A 43 47.19 0.32 26.86
CA GLN A 43 46.13 -0.69 26.68
C GLN A 43 46.79 -2.08 26.57
N PRO A 44 46.13 -3.14 27.09
CA PRO A 44 46.57 -4.51 26.83
C PRO A 44 46.43 -4.83 25.33
N GLU A 45 47.27 -5.72 24.82
CA GLU A 45 47.15 -6.27 23.48
C GLU A 45 45.89 -7.12 23.35
N LEU A 46 45.43 -7.35 22.12
CA LEU A 46 44.17 -8.05 21.86
C LEU A 46 44.09 -9.42 22.55
N ASN A 47 45.16 -10.21 22.49
CA ASN A 47 45.22 -11.51 23.14
C ASN A 47 45.04 -11.39 24.68
N MET A 48 45.66 -10.39 25.27
CA MET A 48 45.53 -10.12 26.68
C MET A 48 44.12 -9.64 27.06
N VAL A 49 43.43 -8.94 26.18
CA VAL A 49 42.01 -8.58 26.38
C VAL A 49 41.13 -9.84 26.40
N MET A 50 41.40 -10.82 25.55
CA MET A 50 40.70 -12.12 25.57
C MET A 50 40.97 -12.90 26.83
N GLU A 51 42.25 -12.99 27.28
CA GLU A 51 42.65 -13.64 28.53
C GLU A 51 42.01 -12.97 29.77
N LEU A 52 41.94 -11.64 29.76
CA LEU A 52 41.24 -10.89 30.82
C LEU A 52 39.72 -11.18 30.82
N ALA A 53 39.09 -11.30 29.65
CA ALA A 53 37.69 -11.62 29.55
C ALA A 53 37.42 -13.04 30.07
N ASP A 54 38.24 -14.02 29.68
CA ASP A 54 38.16 -15.40 30.18
C ASP A 54 38.41 -15.46 31.68
N PHE A 55 39.44 -14.79 32.16
CA PHE A 55 39.76 -14.76 33.58
C PHE A 55 38.64 -14.15 34.43
N PHE A 56 37.97 -13.12 33.94
CA PHE A 56 36.87 -12.47 34.67
C PHE A 56 35.51 -13.12 34.40
N ASP A 57 35.42 -14.22 33.65
CA ASP A 57 34.16 -14.88 33.23
C ASP A 57 33.19 -13.90 32.57
N THR A 58 33.68 -13.05 31.69
CA THR A 58 32.91 -12.03 31.00
C THR A 58 33.19 -12.03 29.50
N SER A 59 32.34 -11.39 28.70
CA SER A 59 32.63 -11.24 27.28
C SER A 59 33.60 -10.10 27.02
N VAL A 60 34.37 -10.18 25.92
CA VAL A 60 35.25 -9.10 25.46
C VAL A 60 34.48 -7.80 25.27
N ASP A 61 33.25 -7.86 24.78
CA ASP A 61 32.38 -6.69 24.58
C ASP A 61 32.07 -5.98 25.93
N VAL A 62 31.69 -6.76 26.93
CA VAL A 62 31.43 -6.23 28.27
C VAL A 62 32.72 -5.65 28.88
N LEU A 63 33.84 -6.35 28.71
CA LEU A 63 35.13 -5.87 29.21
C LEU A 63 35.56 -4.57 28.55
N LEU A 64 35.34 -4.42 27.22
CA LEU A 64 35.62 -3.19 26.50
C LEU A 64 34.58 -2.08 26.77
N GLY A 65 33.45 -2.42 27.41
CA GLY A 65 32.30 -1.53 27.52
C GLY A 65 31.72 -1.18 26.15
N TYR A 66 31.80 -2.15 25.23
CA TYR A 66 31.24 -2.01 23.91
C TYR A 66 29.74 -2.34 23.92
N GLU A 67 28.93 -1.32 23.79
CA GLU A 67 27.52 -1.48 23.49
C GLU A 67 27.37 -1.54 21.98
N MET A 68 26.92 -2.68 21.47
CA MET A 68 26.65 -2.81 20.05
C MET A 68 25.61 -1.77 19.67
N LYS A 69 26.05 -0.77 18.89
CA LYS A 69 25.11 0.19 18.31
C LYS A 69 24.12 -0.61 17.49
N ASP A 70 22.84 -0.37 17.76
CA ASP A 70 21.74 -1.02 17.07
C ASP A 70 21.64 -0.52 15.61
N ASN A 71 22.61 -0.94 14.82
CA ASN A 71 22.78 -0.62 13.41
C ASN A 71 22.51 -1.84 12.53
N HIS A 72 21.66 -2.75 13.01
CA HIS A 72 21.18 -3.87 12.18
C HIS A 72 20.39 -3.35 10.98
N LEU A 73 20.42 -4.11 9.90
CA LEU A 73 19.74 -3.79 8.66
C LEU A 73 18.26 -3.43 8.90
N GLU A 74 17.53 -4.32 9.59
CA GLU A 74 16.11 -4.17 9.90
C GLU A 74 15.79 -2.85 10.60
N LYS A 75 16.55 -2.50 11.62
CA LYS A 75 16.34 -1.24 12.35
C LYS A 75 16.73 0.00 11.56
N SER A 76 17.66 -0.13 10.62
CA SER A 76 17.94 0.97 9.70
C SER A 76 16.75 1.20 8.77
N VAL A 77 16.14 0.13 8.26
CA VAL A 77 14.91 0.21 7.45
C VAL A 77 13.74 0.80 8.25
N GLU A 78 13.53 0.35 9.49
CA GLU A 78 12.49 0.87 10.38
C GLU A 78 12.65 2.38 10.62
N ARG A 79 13.88 2.84 10.92
CA ARG A 79 14.17 4.27 11.09
C ARG A 79 13.87 5.09 9.83
N LEU A 80 14.24 4.60 8.64
CA LEU A 80 13.93 5.28 7.38
C LEU A 80 12.41 5.41 7.17
N LYS A 81 11.65 4.34 7.46
CA LYS A 81 10.18 4.35 7.40
C LYS A 81 9.59 5.34 8.41
N GLN A 82 10.12 5.36 9.63
CA GLN A 82 9.70 6.26 10.70
C GLN A 82 9.95 7.73 10.33
N TYR A 83 11.16 8.09 9.89
CA TYR A 83 11.49 9.44 9.45
C TYR A 83 10.57 9.94 8.32
N ARG A 84 10.20 9.03 7.39
CA ARG A 84 9.25 9.35 6.33
C ARG A 84 7.84 9.59 6.89
N HIS A 85 7.39 8.76 7.82
CA HIS A 85 6.07 8.91 8.46
C HIS A 85 5.97 10.19 9.28
N GLU A 86 7.00 10.51 10.05
CA GLU A 86 7.10 11.72 10.88
C GLU A 86 7.40 12.99 10.07
N LYS A 87 7.66 12.86 8.77
CA LYS A 87 8.10 13.96 7.89
C LYS A 87 9.33 14.71 8.43
N ASN A 88 10.26 13.97 9.03
CA ASN A 88 11.48 14.52 9.62
C ASN A 88 12.65 14.45 8.63
N MET A 89 13.17 15.63 8.23
CA MET A 89 14.25 15.73 7.25
C MET A 89 15.60 15.17 7.73
N ASP A 90 15.80 14.95 9.02
CA ASP A 90 17.00 14.29 9.53
C ASP A 90 17.16 12.88 8.97
N GLY A 91 16.06 12.31 8.50
CA GLY A 91 16.04 11.04 7.77
C GLY A 91 16.91 11.01 6.52
N LEU A 92 17.17 12.14 5.86
CA LEU A 92 18.07 12.20 4.71
C LEU A 92 19.52 11.88 5.11
N ALA A 93 19.96 12.36 6.26
CA ALA A 93 21.29 12.03 6.80
C ALA A 93 21.38 10.54 7.21
N GLU A 94 20.33 9.99 7.80
CA GLU A 94 20.26 8.55 8.13
C GLU A 94 20.20 7.70 6.85
N ALA A 95 19.52 8.15 5.80
CA ALA A 95 19.49 7.47 4.50
C ALA A 95 20.90 7.36 3.89
N GLU A 96 21.66 8.46 3.82
CA GLU A 96 23.03 8.44 3.29
C GLU A 96 23.97 7.57 4.14
N LYS A 97 23.81 7.59 5.47
CA LYS A 97 24.57 6.72 6.36
C LYS A 97 24.25 5.25 6.12
N SER A 98 22.96 4.92 5.96
CA SER A 98 22.50 3.56 5.70
C SER A 98 22.93 3.06 4.32
N LEU A 99 22.84 3.91 3.28
CA LEU A 99 23.32 3.61 1.93
C LEU A 99 24.84 3.34 1.88
N LYS A 100 25.65 4.09 2.65
CA LYS A 100 27.09 3.82 2.77
C LYS A 100 27.38 2.47 3.39
N LYS A 101 26.54 2.02 4.34
CA LYS A 101 26.71 0.73 5.02
C LYS A 101 26.17 -0.44 4.22
N TYR A 102 25.06 -0.25 3.52
CA TYR A 102 24.32 -1.28 2.78
C TYR A 102 23.98 -0.82 1.35
N PRO A 103 24.98 -0.54 0.48
CA PRO A 103 24.76 0.11 -0.82
C PRO A 103 23.96 -0.74 -1.80
N ASN A 104 23.98 -2.06 -1.65
CA ASN A 104 23.35 -3.04 -2.54
C ASN A 104 22.23 -3.83 -1.83
N ASN A 105 21.62 -3.28 -0.80
CA ASN A 105 20.46 -3.89 -0.15
C ASN A 105 19.18 -3.21 -0.62
N PHE A 106 18.24 -3.99 -1.15
CA PHE A 106 16.99 -3.51 -1.72
C PHE A 106 16.21 -2.61 -0.74
N ASP A 107 15.99 -3.08 0.50
CA ASP A 107 15.15 -2.36 1.45
C ASP A 107 15.73 -0.99 1.85
N ILE A 108 17.04 -0.91 2.01
CA ILE A 108 17.73 0.36 2.30
C ILE A 108 17.62 1.31 1.10
N VAL A 109 17.93 0.83 -0.11
CA VAL A 109 17.91 1.65 -1.31
C VAL A 109 16.50 2.14 -1.62
N TYR A 110 15.51 1.26 -1.57
CA TYR A 110 14.10 1.59 -1.81
C TYR A 110 13.53 2.57 -0.77
N ASN A 111 13.73 2.32 0.53
CA ASN A 111 13.20 3.21 1.57
C ASN A 111 13.92 4.57 1.58
N SER A 112 15.20 4.60 1.23
CA SER A 112 15.91 5.86 0.99
C SER A 112 15.34 6.61 -0.20
N ALA A 113 15.10 5.95 -1.35
CA ALA A 113 14.46 6.54 -2.51
C ALA A 113 13.10 7.15 -2.18
N ALA A 114 12.27 6.40 -1.42
CA ALA A 114 10.95 6.85 -1.00
C ALA A 114 11.01 8.08 -0.09
N LEU A 115 12.02 8.18 0.78
CA LEU A 115 12.25 9.33 1.64
C LEU A 115 12.67 10.55 0.83
N TYR A 116 13.64 10.40 -0.08
CA TYR A 116 14.09 11.46 -0.99
C TYR A 116 12.95 11.95 -1.89
N ARG A 117 12.10 11.05 -2.42
CA ARG A 117 10.91 11.42 -3.21
C ARG A 117 9.96 12.27 -2.38
N ALA A 118 9.61 11.82 -1.17
CA ALA A 118 8.65 12.52 -0.32
C ALA A 118 9.09 13.97 -0.05
N PHE A 119 10.32 14.17 0.36
CA PHE A 119 10.84 15.53 0.62
C PHE A 119 11.09 16.33 -0.66
N GLY A 120 11.52 15.66 -1.73
CA GLY A 120 11.72 16.29 -3.02
C GLY A 120 10.43 16.90 -3.59
N ILE A 121 9.32 16.18 -3.49
CA ILE A 121 7.99 16.65 -3.90
C ILE A 121 7.51 17.77 -2.96
N GLU A 122 7.56 17.55 -1.64
CA GLU A 122 7.08 18.53 -0.65
C GLU A 122 7.82 19.86 -0.74
N LYS A 123 9.14 19.81 -0.87
CA LYS A 123 10.00 21.03 -0.94
C LYS A 123 10.19 21.55 -2.34
N LYS A 124 9.71 20.85 -3.38
CA LYS A 124 9.99 21.13 -4.79
C LYS A 124 11.50 21.23 -5.06
N ASP A 125 12.29 20.38 -4.39
CA ASP A 125 13.75 20.36 -4.51
C ASP A 125 14.18 19.33 -5.58
N GLU A 126 14.62 19.85 -6.70
CA GLU A 126 15.06 19.07 -7.85
C GLU A 126 16.25 18.15 -7.53
N ARG A 127 17.12 18.53 -6.61
CA ARG A 127 18.30 17.72 -6.21
C ARG A 127 17.84 16.47 -5.46
N LEU A 128 16.86 16.63 -4.55
CA LEU A 128 16.28 15.49 -3.83
C LEU A 128 15.52 14.56 -4.78
N LEU A 129 14.79 15.12 -5.76
CA LEU A 129 14.11 14.35 -6.78
C LEU A 129 15.08 13.57 -7.68
N LYS A 130 16.17 14.19 -8.11
CA LYS A 130 17.22 13.49 -8.88
C LYS A 130 17.87 12.36 -8.08
N ARG A 131 18.10 12.58 -6.79
CA ARG A 131 18.62 11.52 -5.91
C ARG A 131 17.60 10.38 -5.73
N ALA A 132 16.31 10.70 -5.58
CA ALA A 132 15.25 9.70 -5.54
C ALA A 132 15.21 8.86 -6.83
N LEU A 133 15.32 9.51 -7.99
CA LEU A 133 15.33 8.82 -9.29
C LEU A 133 16.48 7.81 -9.38
N GLU A 134 17.70 8.26 -9.06
CA GLU A 134 18.88 7.40 -9.03
C GLU A 134 18.69 6.17 -8.13
N LEU A 135 18.17 6.40 -6.93
CA LEU A 135 17.95 5.33 -5.95
C LEU A 135 16.84 4.36 -6.38
N TYR A 136 15.76 4.85 -7.00
CA TYR A 136 14.71 3.96 -7.53
C TYR A 136 15.20 3.14 -8.72
N GLU A 137 15.98 3.71 -9.62
CA GLU A 137 16.61 2.94 -10.72
C GLU A 137 17.55 1.85 -10.17
N ASN A 138 18.31 2.18 -9.12
CA ASN A 138 19.11 1.16 -8.43
C ASN A 138 18.24 0.10 -7.75
N SER A 139 17.12 0.49 -7.14
CA SER A 139 16.16 -0.47 -6.55
C SER A 139 15.64 -1.47 -7.58
N ARG A 140 15.40 -1.06 -8.82
CA ARG A 140 14.99 -1.98 -9.89
C ARG A 140 16.01 -3.07 -10.16
N LEU A 141 17.31 -2.74 -10.10
CA LEU A 141 18.38 -3.74 -10.26
C LEU A 141 18.42 -4.74 -9.09
N LEU A 142 17.95 -4.34 -7.93
CA LEU A 142 17.96 -5.13 -6.70
C LEU A 142 16.61 -5.81 -6.40
N VAL A 143 15.61 -5.67 -7.27
CA VAL A 143 14.23 -6.11 -7.00
C VAL A 143 14.11 -7.60 -6.69
N SER A 144 15.02 -8.43 -7.17
CA SER A 144 15.09 -9.86 -6.86
C SER A 144 15.36 -10.17 -5.37
N GLN A 145 15.86 -9.20 -4.61
CA GLN A 145 16.07 -9.32 -3.15
C GLN A 145 14.78 -8.98 -2.36
N ASN A 146 13.79 -8.40 -3.02
CA ASN A 146 12.56 -7.97 -2.36
C ASN A 146 11.71 -9.15 -1.90
N THR A 147 11.23 -9.09 -0.67
CA THR A 147 10.32 -10.08 -0.07
C THR A 147 8.91 -9.53 0.20
N ASP A 148 8.70 -8.23 0.01
CA ASP A 148 7.39 -7.60 0.14
C ASP A 148 6.60 -7.78 -1.17
N PHE A 149 5.55 -8.61 -1.13
CA PHE A 149 4.69 -8.89 -2.30
C PHE A 149 3.97 -7.65 -2.86
N ASN A 150 3.85 -6.57 -2.06
CA ASN A 150 3.25 -5.32 -2.53
C ASN A 150 4.21 -4.47 -3.38
N ILE A 151 5.49 -4.83 -3.43
CA ILE A 151 6.49 -4.12 -4.20
C ILE A 151 6.99 -5.03 -5.32
N ASN A 152 6.80 -4.62 -6.55
CA ASN A 152 7.30 -5.32 -7.74
C ASN A 152 7.87 -4.30 -8.74
N GLU A 153 8.38 -4.77 -9.87
CA GLU A 153 8.96 -3.89 -10.89
C GLU A 153 7.96 -2.84 -11.39
N SER A 154 6.70 -3.21 -11.56
CA SER A 154 5.68 -2.24 -12.00
C SER A 154 5.51 -1.12 -10.98
N ILE A 155 5.39 -1.43 -9.69
CA ILE A 155 5.28 -0.41 -8.63
C ILE A 155 6.51 0.51 -8.61
N LEU A 156 7.71 -0.03 -8.81
CA LEU A 156 8.93 0.78 -8.91
C LEU A 156 8.87 1.72 -10.12
N CYS A 157 8.41 1.24 -11.27
CA CYS A 157 8.22 2.06 -12.47
C CYS A 157 7.20 3.19 -12.25
N GLY A 158 6.13 2.93 -11.50
CA GLY A 158 5.18 3.97 -11.08
C GLY A 158 5.84 5.06 -10.25
N HIS A 159 6.64 4.69 -9.24
CA HIS A 159 7.37 5.67 -8.43
C HIS A 159 8.41 6.47 -9.23
N ILE A 160 9.11 5.82 -10.18
CA ILE A 160 10.02 6.50 -11.10
C ILE A 160 9.26 7.52 -11.95
N ALA A 161 8.12 7.11 -12.50
CA ALA A 161 7.29 8.00 -13.31
C ALA A 161 6.80 9.23 -12.51
N GLU A 162 6.36 9.05 -11.27
CA GLU A 162 5.98 10.17 -10.39
C GLU A 162 7.13 11.15 -10.14
N VAL A 163 8.36 10.63 -9.95
CA VAL A 163 9.55 11.48 -9.82
C VAL A 163 9.85 12.22 -11.13
N LEU A 164 9.76 11.53 -12.27
CA LEU A 164 9.94 12.13 -13.60
C LEU A 164 8.93 13.23 -13.87
N LEU A 165 7.66 13.03 -13.51
CA LEU A 165 6.62 14.07 -13.59
C LEU A 165 6.96 15.28 -12.72
N SER A 166 7.40 15.04 -11.49
CA SER A 166 7.82 16.11 -10.58
C SER A 166 9.04 16.88 -11.07
N LEU A 167 9.87 16.26 -11.92
CA LEU A 167 11.01 16.87 -12.61
C LEU A 167 10.64 17.53 -13.95
N GLY A 168 9.37 17.50 -14.37
CA GLY A 168 8.91 18.03 -15.66
C GLY A 168 9.27 17.14 -16.86
N ALA A 169 9.77 15.93 -16.64
CA ALA A 169 10.16 15.00 -17.70
C ALA A 169 8.95 14.13 -18.16
N VAL A 170 7.88 14.80 -18.59
CA VAL A 170 6.56 14.21 -18.86
C VAL A 170 6.64 13.08 -19.89
N ASP A 171 7.34 13.27 -21.01
CA ASP A 171 7.43 12.25 -22.06
C ASP A 171 8.04 10.94 -21.54
N LYS A 172 9.13 11.05 -20.78
CA LYS A 172 9.78 9.88 -20.18
C LYS A 172 8.87 9.17 -19.19
N ALA A 173 8.11 9.92 -18.40
CA ALA A 173 7.16 9.37 -17.45
C ALA A 173 6.03 8.60 -18.17
N VAL A 174 5.42 9.22 -19.18
CA VAL A 174 4.34 8.60 -19.99
C VAL A 174 4.84 7.34 -20.69
N ASP A 175 6.03 7.37 -21.29
CA ASP A 175 6.61 6.20 -21.96
C ASP A 175 6.90 5.05 -20.97
N MET A 176 7.44 5.39 -19.80
CA MET A 176 7.69 4.43 -18.71
C MET A 176 6.38 3.77 -18.27
N LEU A 177 5.36 4.57 -17.95
CA LEU A 177 4.05 4.07 -17.52
C LEU A 177 3.42 3.18 -18.59
N LYS A 178 3.39 3.60 -19.85
CA LYS A 178 2.84 2.79 -20.95
C LYS A 178 3.55 1.46 -21.14
N LYS A 179 4.88 1.44 -21.00
CA LYS A 179 5.67 0.22 -21.11
C LYS A 179 5.34 -0.80 -20.03
N HIS A 180 4.96 -0.34 -18.84
CA HIS A 180 4.70 -1.18 -17.66
C HIS A 180 3.21 -1.23 -17.28
N ASN A 181 2.31 -0.88 -18.19
CA ASN A 181 0.86 -0.79 -17.98
C ASN A 181 0.14 -2.14 -18.18
N ALA A 182 0.69 -3.21 -17.64
CA ALA A 182 0.03 -4.51 -17.71
C ALA A 182 -1.32 -4.49 -16.99
N GLY A 183 -2.39 -4.90 -17.66
CA GLY A 183 -3.73 -4.89 -17.07
C GLY A 183 -4.32 -3.50 -16.82
N GLY A 184 -3.73 -2.43 -17.37
CA GLY A 184 -4.26 -1.08 -17.23
C GLY A 184 -3.95 -0.38 -15.90
N ILE A 185 -3.05 -0.94 -15.06
CA ILE A 185 -2.76 -0.46 -13.69
C ILE A 185 -2.36 1.02 -13.59
N TYR A 186 -1.97 1.63 -14.71
CA TYR A 186 -1.56 3.04 -14.79
C TYR A 186 -2.47 3.87 -15.68
N ASN A 187 -3.63 3.37 -16.08
CA ASN A 187 -4.53 4.09 -16.96
C ASN A 187 -4.94 5.44 -16.37
N ASP A 188 -5.21 5.50 -15.08
CA ASP A 188 -5.54 6.73 -14.36
C ASP A 188 -4.40 7.76 -14.39
N LEU A 189 -3.18 7.33 -14.06
CA LEU A 189 -2.00 8.19 -14.02
C LEU A 189 -1.57 8.63 -15.42
N ILE A 190 -1.61 7.74 -16.43
CA ILE A 190 -1.36 8.07 -17.83
C ILE A 190 -2.38 9.08 -18.31
N GLY A 191 -3.67 8.77 -18.12
CA GLY A 191 -4.76 9.63 -18.56
C GLY A 191 -4.72 11.01 -17.93
N MET A 192 -4.53 11.09 -16.62
CA MET A 192 -4.38 12.34 -15.85
C MET A 192 -3.19 13.16 -16.37
N THR A 193 -2.03 12.52 -16.55
CA THR A 193 -0.83 13.19 -17.06
C THR A 193 -1.03 13.72 -18.46
N MET A 194 -1.59 12.90 -19.35
CA MET A 194 -1.85 13.30 -20.74
C MET A 194 -2.89 14.41 -20.85
N ALA A 195 -3.90 14.41 -19.98
CA ALA A 195 -4.93 15.45 -19.96
C ALA A 195 -4.40 16.82 -19.48
N SER A 196 -3.26 16.84 -18.81
CA SER A 196 -2.59 18.09 -18.35
C SER A 196 -1.67 18.71 -19.40
N GLU A 197 -1.50 18.06 -20.55
CA GLU A 197 -0.56 18.47 -21.61
C GLU A 197 -1.29 18.65 -22.94
N ASP A 198 -1.31 19.84 -23.52
CA ASP A 198 -2.03 20.15 -24.76
C ASP A 198 -1.73 19.16 -25.91
N ARG A 199 -0.45 18.75 -26.03
CA ARG A 199 0.01 17.82 -27.08
C ARG A 199 -0.53 16.38 -26.95
N TYR A 200 -1.07 16.02 -25.78
CA TYR A 200 -1.58 14.70 -25.48
C TYR A 200 -3.08 14.65 -25.22
N ILE A 201 -3.75 15.78 -25.10
CA ILE A 201 -5.14 15.90 -24.61
C ILE A 201 -6.11 15.01 -25.39
N GLU A 202 -5.96 14.92 -26.72
CA GLU A 202 -6.82 14.07 -27.56
C GLU A 202 -6.62 12.55 -27.32
N LYS A 203 -5.48 12.18 -26.76
CA LYS A 203 -5.11 10.79 -26.48
C LYS A 203 -5.39 10.36 -25.03
N ALA A 204 -5.80 11.28 -24.18
CA ALA A 204 -6.04 11.01 -22.75
C ALA A 204 -7.33 10.23 -22.50
N MET A 205 -8.38 10.50 -23.30
CA MET A 205 -9.73 9.97 -23.11
C MET A 205 -9.81 8.43 -23.01
N PRO A 206 -9.16 7.63 -23.87
CA PRO A 206 -9.20 6.18 -23.73
C PRO A 206 -8.68 5.68 -22.37
N TYR A 207 -7.57 6.24 -21.90
CA TYR A 207 -6.97 5.86 -20.59
C TYR A 207 -7.88 6.24 -19.43
N LEU A 208 -8.45 7.44 -19.44
CA LEU A 208 -9.37 7.89 -18.40
C LEU A 208 -10.66 7.07 -18.39
N SER A 209 -11.20 6.73 -19.57
CA SER A 209 -12.41 5.90 -19.69
C SER A 209 -12.18 4.49 -19.16
N ASP A 210 -11.05 3.87 -19.49
CA ASP A 210 -10.69 2.54 -19.01
C ASP A 210 -10.46 2.56 -17.49
N ALA A 211 -9.74 3.54 -16.97
CA ALA A 211 -9.52 3.70 -15.55
C ALA A 211 -10.83 3.89 -14.78
N LEU A 212 -11.73 4.77 -15.27
CA LEU A 212 -13.03 5.00 -14.65
C LEU A 212 -13.84 3.70 -14.57
N LEU A 213 -13.91 2.95 -15.66
CA LEU A 213 -14.65 1.69 -15.71
C LEU A 213 -14.08 0.67 -14.72
N GLU A 214 -12.77 0.46 -14.73
CA GLU A 214 -12.09 -0.49 -13.84
C GLU A 214 -12.31 -0.15 -12.36
N HIS A 215 -12.16 1.13 -12.00
CA HIS A 215 -12.36 1.58 -10.61
C HIS A 215 -13.83 1.45 -10.18
N VAL A 216 -14.78 1.77 -11.05
CA VAL A 216 -16.21 1.64 -10.74
C VAL A 216 -16.58 0.17 -10.54
N VAL A 217 -16.13 -0.73 -11.41
CA VAL A 217 -16.38 -2.17 -11.26
C VAL A 217 -15.75 -2.71 -9.96
N ALA A 218 -14.53 -2.29 -9.63
CA ALA A 218 -13.89 -2.66 -8.38
C ALA A 218 -14.68 -2.14 -7.16
N LEU A 219 -15.17 -0.92 -7.23
CA LEU A 219 -15.94 -0.28 -6.17
C LEU A 219 -17.31 -0.96 -5.97
N ILE A 220 -18.01 -1.34 -7.06
CA ILE A 220 -19.25 -2.12 -6.99
C ILE A 220 -19.03 -3.44 -6.24
N ARG A 221 -17.97 -4.19 -6.59
CA ARG A 221 -17.61 -5.43 -5.87
C ARG A 221 -17.31 -5.18 -4.40
N THR A 222 -16.66 -4.06 -4.08
CA THR A 222 -16.38 -3.66 -2.70
C THR A 222 -17.65 -3.36 -1.92
N VAL A 223 -18.62 -2.66 -2.53
CA VAL A 223 -19.94 -2.37 -1.94
C VAL A 223 -20.67 -3.67 -1.61
N ILE A 224 -20.71 -4.62 -2.54
CA ILE A 224 -21.33 -5.94 -2.32
C ILE A 224 -20.58 -6.71 -1.23
N GLY A 225 -19.25 -6.65 -1.20
CA GLY A 225 -18.44 -7.27 -0.15
C GLY A 225 -18.78 -6.73 1.25
N TYR A 226 -18.88 -5.42 1.41
CA TYR A 226 -19.31 -4.80 2.66
C TYR A 226 -20.76 -5.16 3.02
N PHE A 227 -21.64 -5.17 2.05
CA PHE A 227 -23.02 -5.59 2.26
C PHE A 227 -23.10 -6.99 2.84
N ASN A 228 -22.45 -7.95 2.23
CA ASN A 228 -22.40 -9.33 2.71
C ASN A 228 -21.80 -9.41 4.12
N LEU A 229 -20.68 -8.72 4.38
CA LEU A 229 -20.07 -8.66 5.70
C LEU A 229 -21.05 -8.15 6.77
N PHE A 230 -21.73 -7.03 6.50
CA PHE A 230 -22.70 -6.46 7.44
C PHE A 230 -23.95 -7.34 7.65
N CYS A 231 -24.41 -8.02 6.60
CA CYS A 231 -25.50 -8.99 6.74
C CYS A 231 -25.09 -10.18 7.64
N HIS A 232 -23.90 -10.73 7.45
CA HIS A 232 -23.37 -11.80 8.33
C HIS A 232 -23.23 -11.34 9.79
N GLN A 233 -22.85 -10.08 10.01
CA GLN A 233 -22.78 -9.48 11.34
C GLN A 233 -24.15 -9.06 11.90
N LYS A 234 -25.23 -9.24 11.15
CA LYS A 234 -26.60 -8.76 11.46
C LYS A 234 -26.67 -7.22 11.67
N ALA A 235 -25.71 -6.50 11.13
CA ALA A 235 -25.63 -5.04 11.14
C ALA A 235 -26.42 -4.44 9.97
N TYR A 236 -27.74 -4.76 9.90
CA TYR A 236 -28.58 -4.40 8.76
C TYR A 236 -28.71 -2.90 8.51
N GLY A 237 -28.52 -2.06 9.53
CA GLY A 237 -28.41 -0.61 9.35
C GLY A 237 -27.26 -0.22 8.43
N ALA A 238 -26.05 -0.70 8.74
CA ALA A 238 -24.85 -0.47 7.92
C ALA A 238 -24.96 -1.12 6.53
N ALA A 239 -25.59 -2.32 6.44
CA ALA A 239 -25.84 -2.96 5.15
C ALA A 239 -26.73 -2.12 4.24
N LYS A 240 -27.78 -1.49 4.78
CA LYS A 240 -28.64 -0.56 4.02
C LYS A 240 -27.89 0.70 3.61
N GLU A 241 -27.08 1.29 4.50
CA GLU A 241 -26.31 2.49 4.21
C GLU A 241 -25.32 2.30 3.06
N ILE A 242 -24.55 1.20 3.07
CA ILE A 242 -23.56 0.95 2.01
C ILE A 242 -24.22 0.72 0.64
N ILE A 243 -25.39 0.05 0.61
CA ILE A 243 -26.14 -0.16 -0.65
C ILE A 243 -26.74 1.15 -1.15
N LEU A 244 -27.34 1.97 -0.29
CA LEU A 244 -27.87 3.29 -0.67
C LEU A 244 -26.76 4.19 -1.22
N TRP A 245 -25.59 4.17 -0.60
CA TRP A 245 -24.42 4.86 -1.13
C TRP A 245 -24.00 4.32 -2.51
N GLY A 246 -24.00 3.00 -2.70
CA GLY A 246 -23.71 2.37 -3.98
C GLY A 246 -24.69 2.79 -5.07
N ILE A 247 -25.99 2.84 -4.78
CA ILE A 247 -27.03 3.35 -5.71
C ILE A 247 -26.76 4.82 -6.07
N GLN A 248 -26.44 5.66 -5.08
CA GLN A 248 -26.13 7.07 -5.33
C GLN A 248 -24.89 7.24 -6.22
N MET A 249 -23.86 6.44 -5.97
CA MET A 249 -22.62 6.45 -6.77
C MET A 249 -22.88 6.12 -8.25
N ILE A 250 -23.57 5.00 -8.54
CA ILE A 250 -23.83 4.60 -9.94
C ILE A 250 -24.84 5.52 -10.64
N SER A 251 -25.78 6.12 -9.89
CA SER A 251 -26.74 7.08 -10.47
C SER A 251 -26.07 8.31 -11.08
N GLY A 252 -24.93 8.75 -10.50
CA GLY A 252 -24.11 9.86 -11.02
C GLY A 252 -23.43 9.53 -12.37
N LEU A 253 -23.34 8.26 -12.71
CA LEU A 253 -22.73 7.75 -13.94
C LEU A 253 -23.74 7.43 -15.05
N LYS A 254 -25.01 7.77 -14.84
CA LYS A 254 -26.09 7.62 -15.83
C LYS A 254 -26.44 8.98 -16.45
N ASN A 255 -26.79 8.99 -17.71
CA ASN A 255 -27.40 10.17 -18.33
C ASN A 255 -28.89 10.24 -17.94
N GLU A 256 -29.38 11.44 -17.68
CA GLU A 256 -30.76 11.64 -17.28
C GLU A 256 -31.72 11.24 -18.41
N GLY A 257 -32.70 10.41 -18.08
CA GLY A 257 -33.74 9.95 -19.04
C GLY A 257 -33.33 8.81 -19.95
N GLU A 258 -32.04 8.43 -20.00
CA GLU A 258 -31.53 7.33 -20.82
C GLU A 258 -31.46 6.02 -20.00
N VAL A 259 -31.65 4.89 -20.70
CA VAL A 259 -31.40 3.56 -20.15
C VAL A 259 -29.91 3.25 -20.26
N SER A 260 -29.31 2.87 -19.15
CA SER A 260 -27.89 2.57 -19.04
C SER A 260 -27.68 1.16 -18.45
N TYR A 261 -26.51 0.56 -18.70
CA TYR A 261 -26.10 -0.66 -18.02
C TYR A 261 -26.22 -0.55 -16.49
N PHE A 262 -25.99 0.63 -15.93
CA PHE A 262 -26.12 0.85 -14.48
C PHE A 262 -27.58 0.80 -13.97
N ASP A 263 -28.58 0.80 -14.83
CA ASP A 263 -29.96 0.51 -14.41
C ASP A 263 -30.10 -0.96 -13.98
N LYS A 264 -29.43 -1.89 -14.67
CA LYS A 264 -29.36 -3.29 -14.26
C LYS A 264 -28.61 -3.47 -12.93
N MET A 265 -27.50 -2.75 -12.76
CA MET A 265 -26.76 -2.75 -11.48
C MET A 265 -27.57 -2.16 -10.32
N GLU A 266 -28.34 -1.13 -10.58
CA GLU A 266 -29.25 -0.55 -9.58
C GLU A 266 -30.29 -1.59 -9.13
N CYS A 267 -30.79 -2.42 -10.03
CA CYS A 267 -31.70 -3.51 -9.68
C CYS A 267 -31.05 -4.50 -8.69
N VAL A 268 -29.80 -4.91 -8.94
CA VAL A 268 -29.07 -5.77 -7.99
C VAL A 268 -28.96 -5.12 -6.60
N PHE A 269 -28.66 -3.82 -6.55
CA PHE A 269 -28.57 -3.09 -5.29
C PHE A 269 -29.94 -2.94 -4.60
N LEU A 270 -31.02 -2.68 -5.35
CA LEU A 270 -32.37 -2.59 -4.79
C LEU A 270 -32.84 -3.94 -4.22
N ALA A 271 -32.53 -5.04 -4.88
CA ALA A 271 -32.79 -6.39 -4.36
C ALA A 271 -32.01 -6.64 -3.05
N CYS A 272 -30.74 -6.25 -2.97
CA CYS A 272 -29.94 -6.30 -1.74
C CYS A 272 -30.56 -5.44 -0.62
N LEU A 273 -30.98 -4.22 -0.96
CA LEU A 273 -31.64 -3.30 -0.02
C LEU A 273 -32.93 -3.90 0.55
N SER A 274 -33.77 -4.49 -0.31
CA SER A 274 -35.04 -5.12 0.13
C SER A 274 -34.80 -6.27 1.09
N GLY A 275 -33.79 -7.12 0.83
CA GLY A 275 -33.40 -8.21 1.72
C GLY A 275 -32.95 -7.67 3.09
N ALA A 276 -32.08 -6.65 3.13
CA ALA A 276 -31.63 -6.06 4.38
C ALA A 276 -32.77 -5.34 5.15
N GLN A 277 -33.71 -4.72 4.44
CA GLN A 277 -34.92 -4.11 5.04
C GLN A 277 -35.80 -5.19 5.68
N LEU A 278 -36.07 -6.27 4.98
CA LEU A 278 -36.85 -7.38 5.53
C LEU A 278 -36.20 -7.98 6.76
N LEU A 279 -34.91 -8.30 6.70
CA LEU A 279 -34.13 -8.86 7.81
C LEU A 279 -34.04 -7.91 9.01
N SER A 280 -34.25 -6.61 8.82
CA SER A 280 -34.36 -5.63 9.91
C SER A 280 -35.79 -5.36 10.39
N GLY A 281 -36.79 -6.13 9.91
CA GLY A 281 -38.20 -6.02 10.30
C GLY A 281 -38.96 -4.89 9.58
N GLU A 282 -38.43 -4.36 8.49
CA GLU A 282 -39.04 -3.25 7.72
C GLU A 282 -39.77 -3.78 6.48
N SER A 283 -40.68 -4.75 6.64
CA SER A 283 -41.36 -5.47 5.52
C SER A 283 -42.06 -4.53 4.51
N ASN A 284 -42.68 -3.44 4.98
CA ASN A 284 -43.32 -2.48 4.07
C ASN A 284 -42.30 -1.79 3.16
N LYS A 285 -41.12 -1.38 3.70
CA LYS A 285 -40.05 -0.78 2.90
C LYS A 285 -39.43 -1.77 1.94
N ALA A 286 -39.28 -3.03 2.37
CA ALA A 286 -38.79 -4.10 1.50
C ALA A 286 -39.72 -4.28 0.28
N HIS A 287 -41.04 -4.29 0.51
CA HIS A 287 -42.02 -4.36 -0.58
C HIS A 287 -41.95 -3.15 -1.52
N GLU A 288 -41.84 -1.94 -0.99
CA GLU A 288 -41.68 -0.71 -1.80
C GLU A 288 -40.39 -0.76 -2.66
N SER A 289 -39.29 -1.23 -2.06
CA SER A 289 -38.01 -1.39 -2.77
C SER A 289 -38.13 -2.41 -3.89
N LEU A 290 -38.77 -3.56 -3.67
CA LEU A 290 -39.01 -4.58 -4.70
C LEU A 290 -39.92 -4.07 -5.83
N LEU A 291 -40.97 -3.30 -5.51
CA LEU A 291 -41.85 -2.67 -6.52
C LEU A 291 -41.08 -1.68 -7.42
N ARG A 292 -40.22 -0.88 -6.82
CA ARG A 292 -39.32 0.04 -7.55
C ARG A 292 -38.39 -0.76 -8.45
N ASP A 293 -37.78 -1.80 -7.88
CA ASP A 293 -36.85 -2.68 -8.54
C ASP A 293 -37.47 -3.35 -9.78
N LYS A 294 -38.64 -3.94 -9.62
CA LYS A 294 -39.38 -4.56 -10.76
C LYS A 294 -39.66 -3.57 -11.89
N LYS A 295 -40.11 -2.35 -11.55
CA LYS A 295 -40.36 -1.30 -12.57
C LYS A 295 -39.09 -0.93 -13.34
N GLN A 296 -37.97 -0.85 -12.63
CA GLN A 296 -36.66 -0.56 -13.22
C GLN A 296 -36.20 -1.70 -14.11
N ALA A 297 -36.31 -2.94 -13.63
CA ALA A 297 -35.91 -4.13 -14.37
C ALA A 297 -36.69 -4.29 -15.68
N VAL A 298 -38.03 -4.15 -15.67
CA VAL A 298 -38.86 -4.19 -16.86
C VAL A 298 -38.41 -3.10 -17.84
N LYS A 299 -38.23 -1.86 -17.38
CA LYS A 299 -37.77 -0.76 -18.22
C LYS A 299 -36.41 -1.06 -18.88
N PHE A 300 -35.47 -1.67 -18.12
CA PHE A 300 -34.18 -2.04 -18.65
C PHE A 300 -34.30 -3.20 -19.63
N ASP A 301 -34.99 -4.29 -19.31
CA ASP A 301 -35.09 -5.49 -20.12
C ASP A 301 -35.80 -5.21 -21.45
N ASP A 302 -36.81 -4.32 -21.47
CA ASP A 302 -37.51 -3.87 -22.68
C ASP A 302 -36.61 -3.02 -23.61
N ASN A 303 -35.61 -2.34 -23.08
CA ASN A 303 -34.75 -1.40 -23.76
C ASN A 303 -33.26 -1.69 -23.58
N SER A 304 -32.90 -2.95 -23.30
CA SER A 304 -31.56 -3.32 -22.85
C SER A 304 -30.46 -2.74 -23.74
N LYS A 305 -29.57 -1.96 -23.10
CA LYS A 305 -28.38 -1.40 -23.71
C LYS A 305 -27.18 -1.83 -22.86
N ASP A 306 -26.60 -2.95 -23.22
CA ASP A 306 -25.37 -3.48 -22.55
C ASP A 306 -24.12 -2.77 -23.08
N ASP A 307 -24.25 -1.68 -23.81
CA ASP A 307 -23.14 -0.95 -24.40
C ASP A 307 -22.49 0.00 -23.37
N LEU A 308 -21.17 0.03 -23.35
CA LEU A 308 -20.39 0.93 -22.46
C LEU A 308 -20.63 2.41 -22.75
N ASP A 309 -21.05 2.77 -23.95
CA ASP A 309 -21.37 4.15 -24.35
C ASP A 309 -22.63 4.71 -23.69
N THR A 310 -23.41 3.87 -23.00
CA THR A 310 -24.52 4.29 -22.12
C THR A 310 -24.05 4.81 -20.76
N ILE A 311 -22.76 4.64 -20.43
CA ILE A 311 -22.18 5.09 -19.19
C ILE A 311 -21.65 6.51 -19.37
N ARG A 312 -22.11 7.43 -18.54
CA ARG A 312 -21.66 8.82 -18.55
C ARG A 312 -20.15 8.92 -18.33
N PHE A 313 -19.50 9.87 -18.98
CA PHE A 313 -18.06 10.15 -18.95
C PHE A 313 -17.17 9.08 -19.63
N ILE A 314 -17.70 7.95 -20.06
CA ILE A 314 -16.95 7.03 -20.90
C ILE A 314 -17.04 7.52 -22.33
N GLY A 315 -15.96 8.17 -22.77
CA GLY A 315 -15.86 8.70 -24.13
C GLY A 315 -15.63 7.60 -25.16
N ALA A 316 -15.92 7.90 -26.41
CA ALA A 316 -15.64 6.99 -27.51
C ALA A 316 -14.14 6.59 -27.50
N ARG A 317 -13.86 5.31 -27.40
CA ARG A 317 -12.54 4.72 -27.56
C ARG A 317 -12.11 4.86 -29.02
N GLY A 318 -11.50 6.03 -29.37
CA GLY A 318 -11.03 6.30 -30.73
C GLY A 318 -12.12 6.41 -31.77
N LYS A 319 -11.73 6.54 -33.07
CA LYS A 319 -12.64 6.65 -34.21
C LYS A 319 -13.43 5.37 -34.52
N GLU A 320 -13.01 4.22 -34.02
CA GLU A 320 -13.74 2.97 -34.07
C GLU A 320 -14.51 2.79 -32.76
N LYS A 321 -15.81 3.04 -32.79
CA LYS A 321 -16.74 2.62 -31.73
C LYS A 321 -16.74 1.10 -31.71
N VAL A 322 -15.79 0.50 -31.00
CA VAL A 322 -15.92 -0.89 -30.61
C VAL A 322 -17.09 -0.91 -29.64
N LYS A 323 -18.24 -1.42 -30.07
CA LYS A 323 -19.39 -1.72 -29.20
C LYS A 323 -18.97 -2.82 -28.27
N ALA A 324 -18.23 -2.45 -27.19
CA ALA A 324 -17.90 -3.38 -26.15
C ALA A 324 -19.15 -3.58 -25.31
N LYS A 325 -19.69 -4.79 -25.35
CA LYS A 325 -20.78 -5.19 -24.45
C LYS A 325 -20.18 -5.45 -23.09
N VAL A 326 -20.90 -5.02 -22.04
CA VAL A 326 -20.58 -5.43 -20.67
C VAL A 326 -21.01 -6.88 -20.53
N TYR A 327 -20.10 -7.71 -20.08
CA TYR A 327 -20.39 -9.09 -19.69
C TYR A 327 -20.39 -9.16 -18.16
N ASP A 328 -21.49 -9.63 -17.59
CA ASP A 328 -21.61 -9.86 -16.16
C ASP A 328 -22.21 -11.27 -15.90
N ASP A 329 -22.03 -11.77 -14.70
CA ASP A 329 -22.50 -13.06 -14.21
C ASP A 329 -23.79 -12.96 -13.36
N MET A 330 -24.43 -11.78 -13.33
CA MET A 330 -25.63 -11.55 -12.52
C MET A 330 -26.90 -12.12 -13.14
N GLY A 331 -26.88 -12.40 -14.42
CA GLY A 331 -28.02 -12.93 -15.19
C GLY A 331 -28.15 -12.24 -16.54
N THR A 332 -28.80 -12.90 -17.50
CA THR A 332 -29.01 -12.37 -18.85
C THR A 332 -29.97 -11.17 -18.90
N THR A 333 -30.83 -11.04 -17.90
CA THR A 333 -31.80 -9.94 -17.75
C THR A 333 -31.69 -9.31 -16.35
N ALA A 334 -32.20 -8.10 -16.18
CA ALA A 334 -32.29 -7.47 -14.87
C ALA A 334 -33.26 -8.25 -13.94
N MET A 335 -34.38 -8.73 -14.48
CA MET A 335 -35.32 -9.56 -13.72
C MET A 335 -34.67 -10.84 -13.18
N LEU A 336 -33.84 -11.52 -13.98
CA LEU A 336 -33.11 -12.70 -13.52
C LEU A 336 -32.04 -12.33 -12.47
N GLY A 337 -31.39 -11.17 -12.63
CA GLY A 337 -30.44 -10.64 -11.64
C GLY A 337 -31.07 -10.46 -10.26
N ILE A 338 -32.24 -9.84 -10.21
CA ILE A 338 -33.05 -9.68 -8.99
C ILE A 338 -33.38 -11.05 -8.36
N ALA A 339 -33.91 -11.97 -9.18
CA ALA A 339 -34.28 -13.29 -8.71
C ALA A 339 -33.08 -14.04 -8.10
N ASN A 340 -31.91 -13.96 -8.70
CA ASN A 340 -30.68 -14.56 -8.19
C ASN A 340 -30.27 -13.97 -6.83
N VAL A 341 -30.32 -12.63 -6.68
CA VAL A 341 -30.04 -11.96 -5.41
C VAL A 341 -31.02 -12.38 -4.34
N ILE A 342 -32.32 -12.38 -4.63
CA ILE A 342 -33.37 -12.80 -3.66
C ILE A 342 -33.15 -14.24 -3.22
N ALA A 343 -32.86 -15.14 -4.14
CA ALA A 343 -32.57 -16.54 -3.84
C ALA A 343 -31.35 -16.70 -2.92
N SER A 344 -30.35 -15.84 -3.05
CA SER A 344 -29.13 -15.90 -2.22
C SER A 344 -29.37 -15.57 -0.75
N PHE A 345 -30.50 -14.95 -0.39
CA PHE A 345 -30.87 -14.70 1.01
C PHE A 345 -31.44 -15.95 1.71
N GLU A 346 -31.83 -16.99 0.96
CA GLU A 346 -32.46 -18.19 1.51
C GLU A 346 -33.64 -17.87 2.46
N ASN A 347 -34.42 -16.82 2.14
CA ASN A 347 -35.51 -16.32 2.95
C ASN A 347 -36.85 -16.50 2.22
N GLU A 348 -37.75 -17.30 2.77
CA GLU A 348 -39.04 -17.62 2.15
C GLU A 348 -39.94 -16.38 2.02
N GLU A 349 -39.98 -15.51 3.07
CA GLU A 349 -40.81 -14.29 3.06
C GLU A 349 -40.38 -13.35 1.95
N LEU A 350 -39.06 -13.16 1.73
CA LEU A 350 -38.54 -12.33 0.65
C LEU A 350 -38.87 -12.90 -0.71
N THR A 351 -38.78 -14.22 -0.84
CA THR A 351 -39.12 -14.94 -2.07
C THR A 351 -40.61 -14.82 -2.39
N ASP A 352 -41.47 -14.95 -1.38
CA ASP A 352 -42.93 -14.83 -1.55
C ASP A 352 -43.36 -13.41 -1.87
N LEU A 353 -42.72 -12.37 -1.25
CA LEU A 353 -42.91 -11.00 -1.60
C LEU A 353 -42.56 -10.73 -3.07
N TRP A 354 -41.45 -11.28 -3.56
CA TRP A 354 -41.05 -11.15 -4.96
C TRP A 354 -42.04 -11.83 -5.92
N ARG A 355 -42.42 -13.09 -5.64
CA ARG A 355 -43.39 -13.82 -6.45
C ARG A 355 -44.77 -13.15 -6.47
N GLY A 356 -45.17 -12.54 -5.36
CA GLY A 356 -46.44 -11.80 -5.30
C GLY A 356 -46.47 -10.54 -6.16
N LEU A 357 -45.31 -10.11 -6.66
CA LEU A 357 -45.18 -9.00 -7.64
C LEU A 357 -45.20 -9.48 -9.10
N GLU A 358 -44.91 -10.78 -9.35
CA GLU A 358 -44.97 -11.34 -10.70
C GLU A 358 -46.40 -11.38 -11.22
#